data_71eb10ce8f5303f56306db96b3865688
#
_entry.id   71eb10ce8f5303f56306db96b3865688
#
_cell.length_a   1.000
_cell.length_b   1.000
_cell.length_c   1.000
_cell.angle_alpha   90.00
_cell.angle_beta   90.00
_cell.angle_gamma   90.00
#
_symmetry.space_group_name_H-M   'P 1'
#
loop_
_entity.id
_entity.type
_entity.pdbx_description
1 polymer ?
#
loop_
_entity_poly.entity_id
_entity_poly.type
_entity_poly.pdbx_seq_one_letter_code
_entity_poly.pdbx_strand_id
1 'polypeptide(L)'
;MGKVLKTVEAITAKTKIAIACQGGGSQTAFTAGALKALCEARIADEFEIVSMSGTSGGAVCAVLVWHALERGDHQPWRQLMDFWQDNSAKGWAEIAFNQLLVESVRMINSGLLPTFQLSPASAVSQSLMQFATMGLRENFTSFQTLLEKHVDFAEIASWGPRAKRPILMVGAANVTTGMLTKFISNREPIRVEHVLASCAVPTIFPAVLIGEDAFWDGLFSDNPPVQELIRPSSVGAENVPEEIWLIKINPTRRETVPVRIDDIIDRRNQLEGNISLFQQLRHVEMLNDMQLSHAFRPEFLGQFDIKAPVRIPKSFSGSPNKPYHIPCIEMSPELAETLDYESKIDRSAEHIEHLIIEGEQCARAFLRERALTVAAEPLVATSS
;
A
#
# COMPACT_ATOMS: atom_id res chain seq x y z
N MET A 1 60.40 -0.09 9.12
CA MET A 1 59.41 -0.82 8.31
C MET A 1 58.11 -0.87 9.06
N GLY A 2 57.22 0.09 8.82
CA GLY A 2 55.93 0.19 9.46
C GLY A 2 54.91 -0.61 8.69
N LYS A 3 54.27 -1.60 9.31
CA LYS A 3 53.10 -2.30 8.79
C LYS A 3 51.88 -1.36 8.88
N VAL A 4 51.43 -0.88 7.73
CA VAL A 4 50.10 -0.25 7.61
C VAL A 4 49.07 -1.35 7.70
N LEU A 5 48.41 -1.45 8.85
CA LEU A 5 47.17 -2.23 9.01
C LEU A 5 46.07 -1.50 8.24
N LYS A 6 45.73 -2.02 7.06
CA LYS A 6 44.45 -1.66 6.40
C LYS A 6 43.34 -2.34 7.19
N THR A 7 42.62 -1.55 7.95
CA THR A 7 41.34 -1.96 8.54
C THR A 7 40.38 -2.16 7.35
N VAL A 8 40.08 -3.41 7.02
CA VAL A 8 38.98 -3.75 6.11
C VAL A 8 37.71 -3.51 6.94
N GLU A 9 37.05 -2.39 6.72
CA GLU A 9 35.68 -2.22 7.19
C GLU A 9 34.85 -3.37 6.62
N ALA A 10 34.40 -4.26 7.48
CA ALA A 10 33.42 -5.27 7.11
C ALA A 10 32.18 -4.50 6.62
N ILE A 11 31.85 -4.58 5.35
CA ILE A 11 30.60 -4.07 4.78
C ILE A 11 29.51 -4.90 5.47
N THR A 12 28.91 -4.38 6.53
CA THR A 12 27.74 -5.00 7.14
C THR A 12 26.62 -5.01 6.10
N ALA A 13 26.11 -6.20 5.79
CA ALA A 13 25.00 -6.34 4.85
C ALA A 13 23.82 -5.51 5.34
N LYS A 14 23.18 -4.74 4.43
CA LYS A 14 21.99 -3.94 4.75
C LYS A 14 20.84 -4.84 5.16
N THR A 15 20.06 -4.41 6.15
CA THR A 15 18.80 -5.08 6.53
C THR A 15 17.82 -5.03 5.36
N LYS A 16 17.31 -6.20 4.97
CA LYS A 16 16.33 -6.33 3.89
C LYS A 16 14.93 -5.95 4.39
N ILE A 17 14.31 -5.02 3.71
CA ILE A 17 12.96 -4.56 4.05
C ILE A 17 11.98 -4.75 2.90
N ALA A 18 10.73 -5.06 3.23
CA ALA A 18 9.60 -4.96 2.32
C ALA A 18 8.68 -3.82 2.75
N ILE A 19 8.14 -3.06 1.80
CA ILE A 19 7.18 -1.98 2.06
C ILE A 19 5.81 -2.41 1.55
N ALA A 20 4.81 -2.43 2.44
CA ALA A 20 3.44 -2.85 2.13
C ALA A 20 2.48 -1.66 2.28
N CYS A 21 1.79 -1.28 1.18
CA CYS A 21 0.96 -0.09 1.08
C CYS A 21 -0.53 -0.46 1.05
N GLN A 22 -1.27 -0.19 2.15
CA GLN A 22 -2.70 -0.45 2.23
C GLN A 22 -3.48 0.48 1.31
N GLY A 23 -4.53 -0.04 0.66
CA GLY A 23 -5.46 0.71 -0.16
C GLY A 23 -6.52 1.45 0.64
N GLY A 24 -7.03 2.54 0.08
CA GLY A 24 -8.04 3.38 0.75
C GLY A 24 -8.44 4.62 -0.07
N GLY A 25 -8.47 4.53 -1.40
CA GLY A 25 -8.85 5.65 -2.28
C GLY A 25 -7.96 6.87 -2.08
N SER A 26 -8.56 8.08 -2.04
CA SER A 26 -7.82 9.34 -1.84
C SER A 26 -7.08 9.42 -0.51
N GLN A 27 -7.51 8.68 0.53
CA GLN A 27 -6.78 8.61 1.80
C GLN A 27 -5.36 8.06 1.62
N THR A 28 -5.03 7.39 0.51
CA THR A 28 -3.67 6.92 0.21
C THR A 28 -2.70 8.05 -0.19
N ALA A 29 -3.15 9.31 -0.27
CA ALA A 29 -2.26 10.46 -0.26
C ALA A 29 -1.39 10.50 1.02
N PHE A 30 -1.88 9.96 2.15
CA PHE A 30 -1.07 9.68 3.34
C PHE A 30 0.09 8.72 3.02
N THR A 31 -0.17 7.64 2.28
CA THR A 31 0.88 6.70 1.83
C THR A 31 1.92 7.43 0.96
N ALA A 32 1.48 8.35 0.12
CA ALA A 32 2.39 9.13 -0.71
C ALA A 32 3.33 10.01 0.14
N GLY A 33 2.80 10.69 1.15
CA GLY A 33 3.61 11.46 2.11
C GLY A 33 4.58 10.57 2.88
N ALA A 34 4.12 9.40 3.33
CA ALA A 34 4.97 8.44 4.04
C ALA A 34 6.13 7.95 3.16
N LEU A 35 5.86 7.53 1.92
CA LEU A 35 6.88 7.08 0.97
C LEU A 35 7.85 8.21 0.62
N LYS A 36 7.36 9.46 0.46
CA LYS A 36 8.22 10.63 0.25
C LYS A 36 9.20 10.79 1.40
N ALA A 37 8.71 10.79 2.65
CA ALA A 37 9.58 10.97 3.82
C ALA A 37 10.61 9.84 3.97
N LEU A 38 10.23 8.58 3.68
CA LEU A 38 11.15 7.44 3.68
C LEU A 38 12.24 7.61 2.63
N CYS A 39 11.89 8.04 1.41
CA CYS A 39 12.86 8.29 0.34
C CYS A 39 13.78 9.49 0.66
N GLU A 40 13.23 10.59 1.19
CA GLU A 40 14.01 11.77 1.60
C GLU A 40 14.99 11.46 2.75
N ALA A 41 14.60 10.57 3.66
CA ALA A 41 15.47 10.04 4.70
C ALA A 41 16.56 9.11 4.14
N ARG A 42 16.56 8.85 2.82
CA ARG A 42 17.54 8.00 2.14
C ARG A 42 17.65 6.60 2.77
N ILE A 43 16.49 6.02 3.12
CA ILE A 43 16.48 4.70 3.77
C ILE A 43 17.25 3.63 2.98
N ALA A 44 17.37 3.78 1.65
CA ALA A 44 18.15 2.89 0.80
C ALA A 44 19.67 2.92 1.09
N ASP A 45 20.17 3.88 1.86
CA ASP A 45 21.57 3.90 2.31
C ASP A 45 21.81 2.90 3.44
N GLU A 46 20.83 2.67 4.32
CA GLU A 46 20.91 1.78 5.49
C GLU A 46 20.21 0.44 5.26
N PHE A 47 19.15 0.44 4.47
CA PHE A 47 18.29 -0.71 4.19
C PHE A 47 18.36 -1.12 2.72
N GLU A 48 18.07 -2.38 2.47
CA GLU A 48 17.83 -2.89 1.12
C GLU A 48 16.34 -3.13 0.91
N ILE A 49 15.68 -2.28 0.09
CA ILE A 49 14.27 -2.48 -0.27
C ILE A 49 14.22 -3.65 -1.25
N VAL A 50 13.81 -4.82 -0.76
CA VAL A 50 13.79 -6.05 -1.58
C VAL A 50 12.46 -6.24 -2.30
N SER A 51 11.36 -5.73 -1.73
CA SER A 51 10.05 -5.82 -2.36
C SER A 51 9.10 -4.69 -1.89
N MET A 52 8.10 -4.43 -2.72
CA MET A 52 7.00 -3.52 -2.43
C MET A 52 5.69 -4.20 -2.80
N SER A 53 4.64 -3.97 -2.02
CA SER A 53 3.29 -4.42 -2.36
C SER A 53 2.27 -3.33 -2.13
N GLY A 54 1.17 -3.40 -2.87
CA GLY A 54 0.08 -2.45 -2.69
C GLY A 54 -1.23 -2.95 -3.25
N THR A 55 -2.31 -2.31 -2.79
CA THR A 55 -3.68 -2.55 -3.24
C THR A 55 -4.36 -1.20 -3.45
N SER A 56 -5.16 -1.07 -4.52
CA SER A 56 -5.93 0.14 -4.82
C SER A 56 -5.01 1.39 -4.88
N GLY A 57 -5.36 2.49 -4.23
CA GLY A 57 -4.50 3.68 -4.14
C GLY A 57 -3.10 3.38 -3.55
N GLY A 58 -2.98 2.37 -2.68
CA GLY A 58 -1.68 1.88 -2.19
C GLY A 58 -0.83 1.24 -3.30
N ALA A 59 -1.46 0.53 -4.26
CA ALA A 59 -0.77 0.01 -5.44
C ALA A 59 -0.28 1.13 -6.35
N VAL A 60 -1.08 2.19 -6.53
CA VAL A 60 -0.68 3.38 -7.28
C VAL A 60 0.56 4.00 -6.68
N CYS A 61 0.58 4.23 -5.36
CA CYS A 61 1.75 4.79 -4.67
C CYS A 61 2.98 3.87 -4.82
N ALA A 62 2.79 2.56 -4.65
CA ALA A 62 3.87 1.59 -4.76
C ALA A 62 4.46 1.54 -6.19
N VAL A 63 3.61 1.50 -7.23
CA VAL A 63 4.04 1.48 -8.64
C VAL A 63 4.84 2.73 -9.01
N LEU A 64 4.38 3.91 -8.60
CA LEU A 64 5.04 5.18 -8.90
C LEU A 64 6.45 5.24 -8.32
N VAL A 65 6.61 4.88 -7.05
CA VAL A 65 7.93 4.85 -6.40
C VAL A 65 8.80 3.72 -6.96
N TRP A 66 8.21 2.54 -7.16
CA TRP A 66 8.92 1.39 -7.74
C TRP A 66 9.49 1.71 -9.13
N HIS A 67 8.68 2.32 -10.00
CA HIS A 67 9.12 2.71 -11.35
C HIS A 67 10.29 3.69 -11.30
N ALA A 68 10.23 4.69 -10.43
CA ALA A 68 11.32 5.65 -10.24
C ALA A 68 12.58 5.00 -9.67
N LEU A 69 12.46 4.06 -8.71
CA LEU A 69 13.59 3.29 -8.17
C LEU A 69 14.23 2.40 -9.23
N GLU A 70 13.43 1.75 -10.08
CA GLU A 70 13.93 0.92 -11.17
C GLU A 70 14.75 1.71 -12.21
N ARG A 71 14.38 2.97 -12.45
CA ARG A 71 15.09 3.90 -13.30
C ARG A 71 16.35 4.48 -12.65
N GLY A 72 16.48 4.34 -11.32
CA GLY A 72 17.59 4.92 -10.56
C GLY A 72 17.41 6.43 -10.34
N ASP A 73 16.19 6.93 -10.28
CA ASP A 73 15.92 8.34 -10.08
C ASP A 73 16.42 8.81 -8.70
N HIS A 74 17.13 9.94 -8.64
CA HIS A 74 17.64 10.49 -7.38
C HIS A 74 16.53 10.97 -6.43
N GLN A 75 15.35 11.24 -6.95
CA GLN A 75 14.17 11.69 -6.19
C GLN A 75 12.96 10.81 -6.54
N PRO A 76 12.94 9.54 -6.11
CA PRO A 76 11.91 8.58 -6.53
C PRO A 76 10.50 8.95 -6.08
N TRP A 77 10.35 9.86 -5.12
CA TRP A 77 9.06 10.37 -4.67
C TRP A 77 8.47 11.48 -5.55
N ARG A 78 9.26 12.11 -6.42
CA ARG A 78 8.82 13.27 -7.20
C ARG A 78 7.64 12.95 -8.10
N GLN A 79 7.75 11.87 -8.86
CA GLN A 79 6.70 11.38 -9.74
C GLN A 79 5.41 11.06 -8.97
N LEU A 80 5.53 10.52 -7.75
CA LEU A 80 4.41 10.28 -6.85
C LEU A 80 3.73 11.58 -6.40
N MET A 81 4.50 12.61 -6.05
CA MET A 81 3.93 13.92 -5.68
C MET A 81 3.24 14.59 -6.86
N ASP A 82 3.87 14.56 -8.04
CA ASP A 82 3.30 15.13 -9.28
C ASP A 82 1.97 14.41 -9.64
N PHE A 83 1.91 13.09 -9.47
CA PHE A 83 0.66 12.33 -9.64
C PHE A 83 -0.45 12.81 -8.70
N TRP A 84 -0.17 12.94 -7.39
CA TRP A 84 -1.20 13.37 -6.43
C TRP A 84 -1.62 14.82 -6.66
N GLN A 85 -0.70 15.68 -7.07
CA GLN A 85 -1.02 17.02 -7.47
C GLN A 85 -1.95 17.04 -8.71
N ASP A 86 -1.72 16.18 -9.70
CA ASP A 86 -2.57 16.09 -10.88
C ASP A 86 -3.91 15.37 -10.63
N ASN A 87 -3.94 14.46 -9.65
CA ASN A 87 -5.16 13.79 -9.21
C ASN A 87 -6.07 14.71 -8.39
N SER A 88 -5.56 15.78 -7.79
CA SER A 88 -6.39 16.75 -7.07
C SER A 88 -7.34 17.49 -8.01
N ALA A 89 -8.55 17.79 -7.51
CA ALA A 89 -9.54 18.56 -8.27
C ALA A 89 -9.02 19.97 -8.56
N LYS A 90 -8.97 20.34 -9.83
CA LYS A 90 -8.45 21.62 -10.33
C LYS A 90 -9.51 22.39 -11.11
N GLY A 91 -9.49 23.70 -10.95
CA GLY A 91 -10.48 24.56 -11.61
C GLY A 91 -11.87 24.45 -10.98
N TRP A 92 -12.70 25.44 -11.22
CA TRP A 92 -13.99 25.58 -10.55
C TRP A 92 -14.95 24.41 -10.81
N ALA A 93 -14.94 23.86 -12.03
CA ALA A 93 -15.86 22.80 -12.43
C ALA A 93 -15.52 21.44 -11.77
N GLU A 94 -14.23 21.06 -11.74
CA GLU A 94 -13.77 19.85 -11.02
C GLU A 94 -13.99 19.96 -9.52
N ILE A 95 -13.70 21.12 -8.94
CA ILE A 95 -13.92 21.38 -7.51
C ILE A 95 -15.39 21.24 -7.16
N ALA A 96 -16.28 21.89 -7.94
CA ALA A 96 -17.72 21.82 -7.74
C ALA A 96 -18.25 20.38 -7.91
N PHE A 97 -17.75 19.64 -8.90
CA PHE A 97 -18.13 18.24 -9.10
C PHE A 97 -17.65 17.34 -7.95
N ASN A 98 -16.41 17.51 -7.50
CA ASN A 98 -15.86 16.78 -6.35
C ASN A 98 -16.69 17.03 -5.09
N GLN A 99 -17.03 18.29 -4.81
CA GLN A 99 -17.88 18.66 -3.67
C GLN A 99 -19.27 18.03 -3.79
N LEU A 100 -19.90 18.12 -4.97
CA LEU A 100 -21.20 17.52 -5.21
C LEU A 100 -21.17 16.00 -4.99
N LEU A 101 -20.14 15.32 -5.46
CA LEU A 101 -19.95 13.87 -5.29
C LEU A 101 -19.82 13.49 -3.82
N VAL A 102 -18.92 14.15 -3.10
CA VAL A 102 -18.66 13.90 -1.67
C VAL A 102 -19.94 14.15 -0.85
N GLU A 103 -20.60 15.29 -1.04
CA GLU A 103 -21.84 15.61 -0.32
C GLU A 103 -22.99 14.67 -0.67
N SER A 104 -23.10 14.24 -1.93
CA SER A 104 -24.12 13.28 -2.33
C SER A 104 -23.94 11.93 -1.63
N VAL A 105 -22.70 11.41 -1.56
CA VAL A 105 -22.42 10.17 -0.85
C VAL A 105 -22.65 10.33 0.64
N ARG A 106 -22.29 11.47 1.24
CA ARG A 106 -22.57 11.78 2.65
C ARG A 106 -24.07 11.79 2.95
N MET A 107 -24.87 12.42 2.09
CA MET A 107 -26.33 12.41 2.24
C MET A 107 -26.94 11.01 2.08
N ILE A 108 -26.40 10.18 1.22
CA ILE A 108 -26.81 8.78 1.07
C ILE A 108 -26.45 7.98 2.33
N ASN A 109 -25.23 8.09 2.82
CA ASN A 109 -24.76 7.34 3.98
C ASN A 109 -25.47 7.78 5.28
N SER A 110 -25.84 9.06 5.38
CA SER A 110 -26.67 9.55 6.50
C SER A 110 -28.15 9.18 6.38
N GLY A 111 -28.58 8.56 5.29
CA GLY A 111 -29.99 8.18 5.06
C GLY A 111 -30.91 9.33 4.60
N LEU A 112 -30.34 10.50 4.28
CA LEU A 112 -31.11 11.66 3.79
C LEU A 112 -31.48 11.52 2.29
N LEU A 113 -30.71 10.75 1.55
CA LEU A 113 -31.02 10.41 0.15
C LEU A 113 -31.15 8.90 -0.01
N PRO A 114 -32.05 8.42 -0.89
CA PRO A 114 -32.17 7.00 -1.17
C PRO A 114 -30.94 6.47 -1.93
N THR A 115 -30.55 5.24 -1.62
CA THR A 115 -29.53 4.52 -2.40
C THR A 115 -30.09 4.07 -3.74
N PHE A 116 -29.57 4.62 -4.83
CA PHE A 116 -29.82 4.08 -6.17
C PHE A 116 -28.68 3.15 -6.55
N GLN A 117 -28.93 1.86 -6.57
CA GLN A 117 -27.96 0.87 -7.05
C GLN A 117 -28.01 0.81 -8.59
N LEU A 118 -27.31 1.73 -9.23
CA LEU A 118 -27.11 1.69 -10.69
C LEU A 118 -25.80 0.95 -10.98
N SER A 119 -25.88 -0.10 -11.78
CA SER A 119 -24.68 -0.78 -12.27
C SER A 119 -23.83 0.21 -13.08
N PRO A 120 -22.51 0.29 -12.88
CA PRO A 120 -21.61 1.07 -13.75
C PRO A 120 -21.69 0.68 -15.23
N ALA A 121 -22.10 -0.56 -15.50
CA ALA A 121 -22.30 -1.10 -16.85
C ALA A 121 -23.69 -0.76 -17.43
N SER A 122 -24.61 -0.17 -16.64
CA SER A 122 -25.93 0.19 -17.16
C SER A 122 -25.84 1.35 -18.14
N ALA A 123 -26.67 1.32 -19.20
CA ALA A 123 -26.74 2.39 -20.18
C ALA A 123 -27.08 3.75 -19.51
N VAL A 124 -27.89 3.73 -18.45
CA VAL A 124 -28.27 4.92 -17.69
C VAL A 124 -27.06 5.51 -16.96
N SER A 125 -26.28 4.68 -16.26
CA SER A 125 -25.06 5.14 -15.56
C SER A 125 -24.02 5.68 -16.55
N GLN A 126 -23.82 4.99 -17.65
CA GLN A 126 -22.91 5.43 -18.70
C GLN A 126 -23.35 6.75 -19.33
N SER A 127 -24.66 6.90 -19.60
CA SER A 127 -25.20 8.15 -20.14
C SER A 127 -25.10 9.30 -19.14
N LEU A 128 -25.38 9.05 -17.87
CA LEU A 128 -25.24 10.04 -16.80
C LEU A 128 -23.79 10.48 -16.60
N MET A 129 -22.86 9.53 -16.60
CA MET A 129 -21.43 9.80 -16.51
C MET A 129 -20.95 10.56 -17.75
N GLN A 130 -21.40 10.15 -18.94
CA GLN A 130 -21.08 10.85 -20.18
C GLN A 130 -21.66 12.26 -20.19
N PHE A 131 -22.89 12.46 -19.70
CA PHE A 131 -23.51 13.78 -19.59
C PHE A 131 -22.80 14.65 -18.57
N ALA A 132 -22.48 14.10 -17.38
CA ALA A 132 -21.73 14.80 -16.35
C ALA A 132 -20.31 15.21 -16.80
N THR A 133 -19.71 14.45 -17.72
CA THR A 133 -18.36 14.73 -18.26
C THR A 133 -18.38 15.52 -19.59
N MET A 134 -19.54 15.68 -20.27
CA MET A 134 -19.62 16.32 -21.59
C MET A 134 -19.13 17.78 -21.62
N GLY A 135 -19.29 18.52 -20.53
CA GLY A 135 -18.79 19.90 -20.40
C GLY A 135 -17.41 20.02 -19.73
N LEU A 136 -16.86 18.90 -19.23
CA LEU A 136 -15.67 18.89 -18.40
C LEU A 136 -14.51 18.09 -19.00
N ARG A 137 -14.71 17.49 -20.20
CA ARG A 137 -13.76 16.56 -20.84
C ARG A 137 -12.38 17.15 -21.14
N GLU A 138 -12.27 18.44 -21.35
CA GLU A 138 -10.97 19.08 -21.60
C GLU A 138 -10.08 19.11 -20.34
N ASN A 139 -10.70 19.01 -19.15
CA ASN A 139 -10.01 19.08 -17.86
C ASN A 139 -10.10 17.78 -17.03
N PHE A 140 -10.99 16.85 -17.39
CA PHE A 140 -11.13 15.54 -16.71
C PHE A 140 -10.23 14.51 -17.37
N THR A 141 -9.07 14.29 -16.79
CA THR A 141 -8.17 13.22 -17.18
C THR A 141 -8.75 11.88 -16.72
N SER A 142 -8.91 10.90 -17.61
CA SER A 142 -9.26 9.55 -17.20
C SER A 142 -8.19 9.01 -16.24
N PHE A 143 -8.58 8.13 -15.31
CA PHE A 143 -7.62 7.58 -14.33
C PHE A 143 -6.49 6.80 -15.05
N GLN A 144 -6.80 6.09 -16.13
CA GLN A 144 -5.78 5.44 -16.96
C GLN A 144 -4.80 6.45 -17.54
N THR A 145 -5.30 7.52 -18.18
CA THR A 145 -4.46 8.57 -18.77
C THR A 145 -3.59 9.25 -17.72
N LEU A 146 -4.14 9.44 -16.52
CA LEU A 146 -3.37 9.99 -15.39
C LEU A 146 -2.22 9.08 -14.98
N LEU A 147 -2.46 7.77 -14.87
CA LEU A 147 -1.41 6.79 -14.58
C LEU A 147 -0.34 6.77 -15.68
N GLU A 148 -0.75 6.70 -16.94
CA GLU A 148 0.16 6.67 -18.10
C GLU A 148 0.96 7.97 -18.28
N LYS A 149 0.46 9.10 -17.76
CA LYS A 149 1.22 10.35 -17.71
C LYS A 149 2.43 10.28 -16.77
N HIS A 150 2.30 9.52 -15.69
CA HIS A 150 3.31 9.47 -14.64
C HIS A 150 4.11 8.15 -14.60
N VAL A 151 3.66 7.11 -15.26
CA VAL A 151 4.35 5.81 -15.36
C VAL A 151 4.45 5.41 -16.80
N ASP A 152 5.66 5.19 -17.28
CA ASP A 152 5.90 4.66 -18.63
C ASP A 152 5.75 3.13 -18.64
N PHE A 153 4.51 2.67 -18.86
CA PHE A 153 4.22 1.24 -18.93
C PHE A 153 4.82 0.57 -20.19
N ALA A 154 5.14 1.32 -21.23
CA ALA A 154 5.84 0.81 -22.40
C ALA A 154 7.32 0.55 -22.05
N GLU A 155 7.94 1.42 -21.26
CA GLU A 155 9.26 1.19 -20.72
C GLU A 155 9.28 -0.06 -19.83
N ILE A 156 8.30 -0.20 -18.90
CA ILE A 156 8.16 -1.38 -18.03
C ILE A 156 7.99 -2.65 -18.87
N ALA A 157 7.17 -2.62 -19.92
CA ALA A 157 6.99 -3.76 -20.82
C ALA A 157 8.29 -4.16 -21.52
N SER A 158 9.14 -3.19 -21.87
CA SER A 158 10.44 -3.43 -22.48
C SER A 158 11.43 -4.13 -21.54
N TRP A 159 11.24 -3.98 -20.23
CA TRP A 159 12.08 -4.66 -19.23
C TRP A 159 11.78 -6.16 -19.13
N GLY A 160 10.57 -6.60 -19.50
CA GLY A 160 10.11 -7.97 -19.26
C GLY A 160 9.95 -8.30 -17.78
N PRO A 161 9.77 -9.58 -17.43
CA PRO A 161 9.79 -10.03 -16.04
C PRO A 161 11.16 -9.73 -15.39
N ARG A 162 11.16 -9.07 -14.22
CA ARG A 162 12.40 -8.62 -13.56
C ARG A 162 12.57 -9.23 -12.19
N ALA A 163 13.66 -9.95 -12.00
CA ALA A 163 14.13 -10.38 -10.68
C ALA A 163 14.91 -9.28 -9.92
N LYS A 164 15.13 -8.10 -10.56
CA LYS A 164 15.81 -6.96 -9.93
C LYS A 164 14.96 -6.40 -8.78
N ARG A 165 15.61 -5.97 -7.72
CA ARG A 165 14.99 -5.35 -6.56
C ARG A 165 14.65 -3.88 -6.81
N PRO A 166 13.56 -3.41 -6.24
CA PRO A 166 12.56 -4.17 -5.47
C PRO A 166 11.56 -4.95 -6.36
N ILE A 167 11.11 -6.12 -5.89
CA ILE A 167 10.02 -6.85 -6.52
C ILE A 167 8.71 -6.15 -6.19
N LEU A 168 7.91 -5.83 -7.20
CA LEU A 168 6.59 -5.20 -7.00
C LEU A 168 5.47 -6.23 -7.08
N MET A 169 4.49 -6.11 -6.16
CA MET A 169 3.25 -6.89 -6.15
C MET A 169 2.02 -5.99 -6.11
N VAL A 170 1.10 -6.21 -7.02
CA VAL A 170 -0.19 -5.51 -7.10
C VAL A 170 -1.31 -6.51 -6.85
N GLY A 171 -2.13 -6.27 -5.82
CA GLY A 171 -3.24 -7.15 -5.44
C GLY A 171 -4.54 -6.81 -6.19
N ALA A 172 -5.26 -7.84 -6.66
CA ALA A 172 -6.59 -7.73 -7.27
C ALA A 172 -7.44 -8.97 -6.94
N ALA A 173 -8.75 -8.88 -7.11
CA ALA A 173 -9.67 -10.00 -6.94
C ALA A 173 -10.22 -10.44 -8.31
N ASN A 174 -10.02 -11.70 -8.68
CA ASN A 174 -10.64 -12.28 -9.88
C ASN A 174 -12.12 -12.52 -9.61
N VAL A 175 -12.98 -11.84 -10.37
CA VAL A 175 -14.44 -11.83 -10.14
C VAL A 175 -15.08 -13.16 -10.48
N THR A 176 -14.57 -13.82 -11.54
CA THR A 176 -15.18 -15.03 -12.08
C THR A 176 -14.79 -16.28 -11.30
N THR A 177 -13.56 -16.34 -10.79
CA THR A 177 -13.05 -17.48 -10.05
C THR A 177 -13.07 -17.30 -8.53
N GLY A 178 -13.21 -16.07 -8.02
CA GLY A 178 -13.08 -15.74 -6.61
C GLY A 178 -11.65 -15.81 -6.08
N MET A 179 -10.65 -15.98 -6.97
CA MET A 179 -9.25 -16.12 -6.56
C MET A 179 -8.61 -14.79 -6.24
N LEU A 180 -7.78 -14.80 -5.19
CA LEU A 180 -6.95 -13.66 -4.81
C LEU A 180 -5.73 -13.60 -5.74
N THR A 181 -5.68 -12.61 -6.62
CA THR A 181 -4.65 -12.49 -7.66
C THR A 181 -3.60 -11.46 -7.26
N LYS A 182 -2.34 -11.77 -7.55
CA LYS A 182 -1.20 -10.86 -7.39
C LYS A 182 -0.45 -10.81 -8.71
N PHE A 183 -0.36 -9.62 -9.28
CA PHE A 183 0.52 -9.34 -10.41
C PHE A 183 1.92 -9.03 -9.85
N ILE A 184 2.93 -9.80 -10.24
CA ILE A 184 4.25 -9.74 -9.63
C ILE A 184 5.30 -9.45 -10.71
N SER A 185 6.09 -8.40 -10.51
CA SER A 185 7.04 -7.88 -11.50
C SER A 185 8.13 -8.86 -11.93
N ASN A 186 8.45 -9.87 -11.12
CA ASN A 186 9.41 -10.92 -11.49
C ASN A 186 8.78 -12.08 -12.30
N ARG A 187 7.47 -12.09 -12.47
CA ARG A 187 6.75 -13.10 -13.28
C ARG A 187 6.28 -12.53 -14.61
N GLU A 188 5.87 -11.27 -14.59
CA GLU A 188 5.35 -10.56 -15.76
C GLU A 188 5.61 -9.06 -15.65
N PRO A 189 5.71 -8.33 -16.76
CA PRO A 189 5.78 -6.87 -16.72
C PRO A 189 4.51 -6.31 -16.10
N ILE A 190 4.64 -5.37 -15.19
CA ILE A 190 3.47 -4.67 -14.63
C ILE A 190 2.89 -3.76 -15.71
N ARG A 191 1.60 -3.92 -15.98
CA ARG A 191 0.85 -3.17 -16.98
C ARG A 191 -0.13 -2.21 -16.31
N VAL A 192 -0.60 -1.22 -17.06
CA VAL A 192 -1.59 -0.27 -16.54
C VAL A 192 -2.87 -1.00 -16.10
N GLU A 193 -3.30 -2.05 -16.84
CA GLU A 193 -4.48 -2.84 -16.50
C GLU A 193 -4.35 -3.53 -15.14
N HIS A 194 -3.15 -3.91 -14.70
CA HIS A 194 -2.94 -4.50 -13.37
C HIS A 194 -3.24 -3.48 -12.26
N VAL A 195 -2.83 -2.22 -12.46
CA VAL A 195 -3.09 -1.13 -11.51
C VAL A 195 -4.57 -0.74 -11.53
N LEU A 196 -5.17 -0.65 -12.74
CA LEU A 196 -6.60 -0.38 -12.89
C LEU A 196 -7.45 -1.48 -12.24
N ALA A 197 -7.11 -2.75 -12.44
CA ALA A 197 -7.76 -3.89 -11.79
C ALA A 197 -7.72 -3.79 -10.27
N SER A 198 -6.56 -3.41 -9.73
CA SER A 198 -6.37 -3.18 -8.29
C SER A 198 -7.21 -2.04 -7.73
N CYS A 199 -7.64 -1.08 -8.58
CA CYS A 199 -8.42 0.10 -8.22
C CYS A 199 -9.89 0.00 -8.63
N ALA A 200 -10.34 -1.10 -9.23
CA ALA A 200 -11.69 -1.25 -9.79
C ALA A 200 -12.73 -1.56 -8.70
N VAL A 201 -13.10 -0.57 -7.89
CA VAL A 201 -14.16 -0.69 -6.88
C VAL A 201 -15.50 -0.93 -7.58
N PRO A 202 -16.22 -2.04 -7.30
CA PRO A 202 -17.35 -2.53 -8.08
C PRO A 202 -18.51 -1.56 -8.28
N THR A 203 -18.77 -0.70 -7.33
CA THR A 203 -19.88 0.27 -7.40
C THR A 203 -19.52 1.57 -8.14
N ILE A 204 -18.22 1.80 -8.34
CA ILE A 204 -17.68 3.02 -8.95
C ILE A 204 -17.16 2.73 -10.37
N PHE A 205 -16.47 1.59 -10.54
CA PHE A 205 -15.83 1.22 -11.79
C PHE A 205 -16.32 -0.14 -12.30
N PRO A 206 -16.37 -0.35 -13.63
CA PRO A 206 -16.58 -1.68 -14.19
C PRO A 206 -15.38 -2.60 -13.85
N ALA A 207 -15.60 -3.91 -13.95
CA ALA A 207 -14.51 -4.87 -13.84
C ALA A 207 -13.48 -4.64 -14.98
N VAL A 208 -12.20 -4.78 -14.65
CA VAL A 208 -11.12 -4.69 -15.64
C VAL A 208 -10.87 -6.07 -16.24
N LEU A 209 -10.92 -6.15 -17.57
CA LEU A 209 -10.66 -7.39 -18.28
C LEU A 209 -9.17 -7.53 -18.59
N ILE A 210 -8.58 -8.67 -18.21
CA ILE A 210 -7.19 -9.03 -18.52
C ILE A 210 -7.19 -10.46 -19.06
N GLY A 211 -7.00 -10.60 -20.37
CA GLY A 211 -7.20 -11.88 -21.04
C GLY A 211 -8.66 -12.31 -20.99
N GLU A 212 -8.92 -13.50 -20.48
CA GLU A 212 -10.28 -14.05 -20.30
C GLU A 212 -10.87 -13.75 -18.92
N ASP A 213 -10.08 -13.21 -18.00
CA ASP A 213 -10.45 -12.96 -16.62
C ASP A 213 -10.93 -11.52 -16.40
N ALA A 214 -11.83 -11.35 -15.42
CA ALA A 214 -12.34 -10.07 -14.97
C ALA A 214 -11.91 -9.79 -13.52
N PHE A 215 -11.48 -8.57 -13.23
CA PHE A 215 -10.92 -8.20 -11.93
C PHE A 215 -11.62 -7.00 -11.31
N TRP A 216 -11.77 -7.07 -9.99
CA TRP A 216 -12.13 -5.98 -9.11
C TRP A 216 -10.99 -5.59 -8.19
N ASP A 217 -11.19 -4.49 -7.46
CA ASP A 217 -10.27 -3.94 -6.48
C ASP A 217 -9.75 -5.04 -5.53
N GLY A 218 -8.46 -4.97 -5.25
CA GLY A 218 -7.81 -5.86 -4.30
C GLY A 218 -8.31 -5.72 -2.87
N LEU A 219 -9.17 -4.75 -2.55
CA LEU A 219 -9.86 -4.66 -1.26
C LEU A 219 -10.61 -5.95 -0.90
N PHE A 220 -11.13 -6.67 -1.91
CA PHE A 220 -11.81 -7.96 -1.74
C PHE A 220 -10.84 -9.15 -1.73
N SER A 221 -9.55 -8.88 -1.76
CA SER A 221 -8.46 -9.85 -1.77
C SER A 221 -7.52 -9.59 -0.59
N ASP A 222 -6.29 -9.18 -0.88
CA ASP A 222 -5.27 -8.84 0.10
C ASP A 222 -5.01 -7.32 0.07
N ASN A 223 -5.24 -6.65 1.19
CA ASN A 223 -5.13 -5.20 1.28
C ASN A 223 -4.11 -4.76 2.36
N PRO A 224 -2.81 -4.68 2.05
CA PRO A 224 -2.10 -5.13 0.83
C PRO A 224 -1.67 -6.61 0.88
N PRO A 225 -1.10 -7.20 -0.20
CA PRO A 225 -0.40 -8.48 -0.14
C PRO A 225 0.81 -8.40 0.80
N VAL A 226 0.78 -9.16 1.90
CA VAL A 226 1.86 -9.22 2.90
C VAL A 226 2.48 -10.61 2.95
N GLN A 227 1.65 -11.65 2.92
CA GLN A 227 2.11 -13.02 3.03
C GLN A 227 3.05 -13.42 1.88
N GLU A 228 2.80 -12.94 0.68
CA GLU A 228 3.64 -13.22 -0.48
C GLU A 228 5.01 -12.57 -0.39
N LEU A 229 5.17 -11.49 0.36
CA LEU A 229 6.46 -10.82 0.55
C LEU A 229 7.49 -11.71 1.27
N ILE A 230 7.03 -12.64 2.10
CA ILE A 230 7.90 -13.59 2.82
C ILE A 230 7.99 -14.96 2.15
N ARG A 231 7.31 -15.15 1.01
CA ARG A 231 7.26 -16.44 0.33
C ARG A 231 8.36 -16.54 -0.73
N PRO A 232 9.37 -17.43 -0.56
CA PRO A 232 10.47 -17.56 -1.53
C PRO A 232 10.02 -17.85 -2.96
N SER A 233 8.91 -18.58 -3.14
CA SER A 233 8.34 -18.87 -4.47
C SER A 233 7.71 -17.64 -5.15
N SER A 234 7.46 -16.56 -4.41
CA SER A 234 6.91 -15.31 -4.94
C SER A 234 7.98 -14.26 -5.19
N VAL A 235 8.91 -14.08 -4.26
CA VAL A 235 9.93 -13.03 -4.35
C VAL A 235 11.32 -13.54 -4.74
N GLY A 236 11.60 -14.84 -4.65
CA GLY A 236 12.94 -15.42 -4.64
C GLY A 236 13.49 -15.50 -3.22
N ALA A 237 14.25 -16.55 -2.90
CA ALA A 237 14.78 -16.78 -1.55
C ALA A 237 15.67 -15.61 -1.08
N GLU A 238 16.46 -15.04 -2.00
CA GLU A 238 17.34 -13.91 -1.75
C GLU A 238 16.61 -12.60 -1.44
N ASN A 239 15.31 -12.52 -1.75
CA ASN A 239 14.47 -11.32 -1.60
C ASN A 239 13.48 -11.44 -0.43
N VAL A 240 13.57 -12.48 0.39
CA VAL A 240 12.78 -12.57 1.63
C VAL A 240 13.25 -11.45 2.58
N PRO A 241 12.34 -10.57 3.05
CA PRO A 241 12.70 -9.45 3.90
C PRO A 241 12.97 -9.89 5.34
N GLU A 242 13.77 -9.12 6.04
CA GLU A 242 13.96 -9.22 7.49
C GLU A 242 12.92 -8.39 8.27
N GLU A 243 12.38 -7.33 7.62
CA GLU A 243 11.33 -6.48 8.18
C GLU A 243 10.25 -6.18 7.14
N ILE A 244 8.99 -6.13 7.58
CA ILE A 244 7.88 -5.63 6.77
C ILE A 244 7.43 -4.29 7.33
N TRP A 245 7.63 -3.22 6.56
CA TRP A 245 7.18 -1.87 6.88
C TRP A 245 5.81 -1.67 6.28
N LEU A 246 4.81 -1.60 7.13
CA LEU A 246 3.42 -1.41 6.72
C LEU A 246 3.04 0.06 6.79
N ILE A 247 2.51 0.58 5.68
CA ILE A 247 1.82 1.87 5.63
C ILE A 247 0.33 1.59 5.66
N LYS A 248 -0.31 1.88 6.79
CA LYS A 248 -1.70 1.51 7.09
C LYS A 248 -2.63 2.70 7.04
N ILE A 249 -3.74 2.53 6.33
CA ILE A 249 -4.74 3.57 6.11
C ILE A 249 -5.96 3.39 7.02
N ASN A 250 -6.48 2.15 7.14
CA ASN A 250 -7.69 1.93 7.91
C ASN A 250 -7.37 1.83 9.41
N PRO A 251 -8.01 2.66 10.28
CA PRO A 251 -7.78 2.63 11.71
C PRO A 251 -8.10 1.27 12.34
N THR A 252 -7.29 0.83 13.30
CA THR A 252 -7.54 -0.40 14.07
C THR A 252 -8.50 -0.15 15.22
N ARG A 253 -8.31 0.96 15.92
CA ARG A 253 -9.07 1.31 17.12
C ARG A 253 -10.03 2.45 16.84
N ARG A 254 -11.10 2.51 17.61
CA ARG A 254 -12.03 3.63 17.72
C ARG A 254 -12.37 3.80 19.19
N GLU A 255 -12.44 5.02 19.68
CA GLU A 255 -12.68 5.28 21.10
C GLU A 255 -14.12 4.98 21.52
N THR A 256 -15.06 5.21 20.61
CA THR A 256 -16.49 5.06 20.89
C THR A 256 -17.15 4.00 20.01
N VAL A 257 -18.17 3.35 20.54
CA VAL A 257 -19.02 2.46 19.74
C VAL A 257 -19.88 3.30 18.80
N PRO A 258 -19.85 3.07 17.48
CA PRO A 258 -20.66 3.83 16.54
C PRO A 258 -22.15 3.55 16.75
N VAL A 259 -22.96 4.61 16.78
CA VAL A 259 -24.41 4.54 16.99
C VAL A 259 -25.16 5.14 15.80
N ARG A 260 -24.62 6.17 15.17
CA ARG A 260 -25.20 6.79 13.99
C ARG A 260 -24.96 5.90 12.77
N ILE A 261 -25.83 5.96 11.78
CA ILE A 261 -25.75 5.10 10.61
C ILE A 261 -24.48 5.33 9.79
N ASP A 262 -24.09 6.60 9.61
CA ASP A 262 -22.84 7.02 8.97
C ASP A 262 -21.61 6.43 9.69
N ASP A 263 -21.53 6.60 11.01
CA ASP A 263 -20.46 6.04 11.84
C ASP A 263 -20.38 4.50 11.77
N ILE A 264 -21.54 3.83 11.67
CA ILE A 264 -21.61 2.36 11.52
C ILE A 264 -21.06 1.94 10.15
N ILE A 265 -21.43 2.67 9.10
CA ILE A 265 -20.93 2.42 7.75
C ILE A 265 -19.42 2.60 7.69
N ASP A 266 -18.90 3.70 8.24
CA ASP A 266 -17.46 3.97 8.32
C ASP A 266 -16.73 2.86 9.05
N ARG A 267 -17.21 2.48 10.24
CA ARG A 267 -16.57 1.44 11.03
C ARG A 267 -16.58 0.10 10.32
N ARG A 268 -17.66 -0.24 9.64
CA ARG A 268 -17.75 -1.45 8.85
C ARG A 268 -16.71 -1.47 7.74
N ASN A 269 -16.59 -0.37 7.00
CA ASN A 269 -15.57 -0.24 5.94
C ASN A 269 -14.13 -0.35 6.48
N GLN A 270 -13.85 0.25 7.65
CA GLN A 270 -12.54 0.13 8.31
C GLN A 270 -12.23 -1.33 8.69
N LEU A 271 -13.21 -2.03 9.25
CA LEU A 271 -13.07 -3.43 9.63
C LEU A 271 -12.86 -4.32 8.39
N GLU A 272 -13.69 -4.16 7.36
CA GLU A 272 -13.59 -4.90 6.10
C GLU A 272 -12.21 -4.69 5.44
N GLY A 273 -11.72 -3.46 5.41
CA GLY A 273 -10.41 -3.12 4.85
C GLY A 273 -9.22 -3.69 5.63
N ASN A 274 -9.42 -4.14 6.87
CA ASN A 274 -8.38 -4.70 7.73
C ASN A 274 -8.41 -6.24 7.83
N ILE A 275 -9.50 -6.92 7.43
CA ILE A 275 -9.68 -8.37 7.66
C ILE A 275 -8.52 -9.17 7.06
N SER A 276 -8.28 -9.02 5.76
CA SER A 276 -7.23 -9.80 5.08
C SER A 276 -5.84 -9.46 5.60
N LEU A 277 -5.57 -8.18 5.85
CA LEU A 277 -4.29 -7.73 6.42
C LEU A 277 -4.00 -8.40 7.77
N PHE A 278 -4.98 -8.40 8.68
CA PHE A 278 -4.79 -9.01 10.00
C PHE A 278 -4.62 -10.52 9.94
N GLN A 279 -5.33 -11.19 9.02
CA GLN A 279 -5.15 -12.63 8.80
C GLN A 279 -3.74 -12.95 8.31
N GLN A 280 -3.23 -12.19 7.35
CA GLN A 280 -1.88 -12.36 6.83
C GLN A 280 -0.81 -12.11 7.88
N LEU A 281 -0.94 -11.01 8.64
CA LEU A 281 0.01 -10.66 9.71
C LEU A 281 0.01 -11.69 10.85
N ARG A 282 -1.17 -12.20 11.23
CA ARG A 282 -1.27 -13.32 12.20
C ARG A 282 -0.61 -14.59 11.69
N HIS A 283 -0.69 -14.86 10.40
CA HIS A 283 0.01 -16.00 9.81
C HIS A 283 1.54 -15.83 9.92
N VAL A 284 2.06 -14.64 9.61
CA VAL A 284 3.50 -14.34 9.80
C VAL A 284 3.88 -14.41 11.28
N GLU A 285 3.06 -13.88 12.18
CA GLU A 285 3.26 -13.98 13.64
C GLU A 285 3.36 -15.43 14.10
N MET A 286 2.47 -16.30 13.63
CA MET A 286 2.49 -17.73 13.94
C MET A 286 3.79 -18.40 13.46
N LEU A 287 4.24 -18.10 12.24
CA LEU A 287 5.51 -18.62 11.72
C LEU A 287 6.70 -18.15 12.55
N ASN A 288 6.70 -16.89 12.97
CA ASN A 288 7.73 -16.34 13.86
C ASN A 288 7.73 -17.04 15.23
N ASP A 289 6.56 -17.28 15.84
CA ASP A 289 6.43 -17.99 17.11
C ASP A 289 6.92 -19.44 16.99
N MET A 290 6.60 -20.12 15.88
CA MET A 290 7.11 -21.47 15.60
C MET A 290 8.63 -21.49 15.43
N GLN A 291 9.20 -20.47 14.78
CA GLN A 291 10.65 -20.35 14.64
C GLN A 291 11.33 -20.13 16.01
N LEU A 292 10.81 -19.21 16.82
CA LEU A 292 11.34 -18.93 18.17
C LEU A 292 11.23 -20.12 19.12
N SER A 293 10.21 -20.96 18.95
CA SER A 293 10.03 -22.19 19.71
C SER A 293 10.81 -23.41 19.15
N HIS A 294 11.67 -23.18 18.13
CA HIS A 294 12.44 -24.24 17.47
C HIS A 294 11.58 -25.35 16.85
N ALA A 295 10.38 -25.02 16.37
CA ALA A 295 9.48 -25.97 15.74
C ALA A 295 9.94 -26.43 14.34
N PHE A 296 10.80 -25.65 13.68
CA PHE A 296 11.34 -25.98 12.37
C PHE A 296 12.64 -26.77 12.48
N ARG A 297 12.85 -27.72 11.57
CA ARG A 297 14.12 -28.44 11.47
C ARG A 297 15.22 -27.51 10.93
N PRO A 298 16.47 -27.64 11.43
CA PRO A 298 17.59 -26.83 10.95
C PRO A 298 17.81 -26.90 9.44
N GLU A 299 17.59 -28.08 8.84
CA GLU A 299 17.74 -28.29 7.39
C GLU A 299 16.73 -27.45 6.60
N PHE A 300 15.49 -27.33 7.11
CA PHE A 300 14.45 -26.47 6.50
C PHE A 300 14.84 -24.99 6.58
N LEU A 301 15.27 -24.53 7.74
CA LEU A 301 15.72 -23.14 7.92
C LEU A 301 16.92 -22.82 7.02
N GLY A 302 17.87 -23.73 6.91
CA GLY A 302 19.04 -23.60 6.03
C GLY A 302 18.68 -23.58 4.54
N GLN A 303 17.71 -24.40 4.11
CA GLN A 303 17.26 -24.43 2.73
C GLN A 303 16.69 -23.10 2.24
N PHE A 304 16.05 -22.32 3.12
CA PHE A 304 15.42 -21.05 2.82
C PHE A 304 16.19 -19.84 3.37
N ASP A 305 17.41 -20.06 3.87
CA ASP A 305 18.26 -19.02 4.50
C ASP A 305 17.54 -18.22 5.61
N ILE A 306 16.64 -18.88 6.35
CA ILE A 306 15.86 -18.24 7.43
C ILE A 306 16.74 -18.19 8.68
N LYS A 307 17.25 -17.00 9.00
CA LYS A 307 18.18 -16.78 10.14
C LYS A 307 17.47 -16.28 11.40
N ALA A 308 16.42 -15.50 11.23
CA ALA A 308 15.68 -14.87 12.32
C ALA A 308 14.19 -14.70 11.93
N PRO A 309 13.29 -14.51 12.93
CA PRO A 309 11.93 -14.11 12.66
C PRO A 309 11.85 -12.82 11.86
N VAL A 310 10.88 -12.73 10.94
CA VAL A 310 10.61 -11.52 10.18
C VAL A 310 9.97 -10.48 11.08
N ARG A 311 10.52 -9.29 11.18
CA ARG A 311 9.96 -8.21 11.97
C ARG A 311 8.72 -7.62 11.32
N ILE A 312 7.65 -7.49 12.09
CA ILE A 312 6.32 -7.07 11.63
C ILE A 312 5.69 -6.05 12.58
N PRO A 313 4.76 -5.19 12.09
CA PRO A 313 4.09 -4.20 12.93
C PRO A 313 3.33 -4.80 14.10
N LYS A 314 3.47 -4.20 15.28
CA LYS A 314 2.81 -4.64 16.52
C LYS A 314 1.35 -4.20 16.68
N SER A 315 0.88 -3.23 15.90
CA SER A 315 -0.42 -2.56 16.11
C SER A 315 -1.65 -3.47 15.98
N PHE A 316 -1.51 -4.66 15.41
CA PHE A 316 -2.57 -5.67 15.25
C PHE A 316 -2.43 -6.86 16.20
N SER A 317 -1.29 -6.98 16.90
CA SER A 317 -1.04 -8.13 17.79
C SER A 317 -1.73 -7.94 19.14
N GLY A 318 -2.33 -9.04 19.63
CA GLY A 318 -2.84 -9.11 21.00
C GLY A 318 -1.75 -9.23 22.07
N SER A 319 -0.49 -9.48 21.67
CA SER A 319 0.67 -9.67 22.54
C SER A 319 1.74 -8.62 22.22
N PRO A 320 1.75 -7.46 22.90
CA PRO A 320 2.61 -6.33 22.54
C PRO A 320 4.12 -6.54 22.76
N ASN A 321 4.51 -7.60 23.49
CA ASN A 321 5.89 -7.84 23.90
C ASN A 321 6.63 -8.89 23.06
N LYS A 322 6.21 -9.15 21.83
CA LYS A 322 6.90 -10.08 20.93
C LYS A 322 8.24 -9.47 20.49
N PRO A 323 9.35 -10.24 20.48
CA PRO A 323 10.70 -9.73 20.19
C PRO A 323 10.89 -9.30 18.73
N TYR A 324 10.00 -9.69 17.82
CA TYR A 324 10.03 -9.35 16.41
C TYR A 324 9.06 -8.22 16.03
N HIS A 325 8.40 -7.56 17.00
CA HIS A 325 7.52 -6.43 16.70
C HIS A 325 8.30 -5.15 16.44
N ILE A 326 7.84 -4.42 15.40
CA ILE A 326 8.31 -3.07 15.06
C ILE A 326 7.14 -2.08 15.07
N PRO A 327 7.40 -0.76 15.07
CA PRO A 327 6.36 0.24 14.86
C PRO A 327 5.62 0.07 13.52
N CYS A 328 4.49 0.76 13.37
CA CYS A 328 3.71 0.83 12.12
C CYS A 328 3.66 2.28 11.65
N ILE A 329 3.66 2.49 10.33
CA ILE A 329 3.33 3.80 9.76
C ILE A 329 1.82 3.84 9.59
N GLU A 330 1.13 4.50 10.51
CA GLU A 330 -0.34 4.62 10.50
C GLU A 330 -0.75 6.06 10.84
N MET A 331 -1.93 6.44 10.40
CA MET A 331 -2.49 7.78 10.66
C MET A 331 -2.55 8.03 12.16
N SER A 332 -2.32 9.29 12.56
CA SER A 332 -2.54 9.71 13.95
C SER A 332 -3.99 9.45 14.36
N PRO A 333 -4.27 9.19 15.65
CA PRO A 333 -5.63 9.07 16.13
C PRO A 333 -6.47 10.28 15.78
N GLU A 334 -5.91 11.47 15.88
CA GLU A 334 -6.56 12.76 15.59
C GLU A 334 -7.01 12.82 14.12
N LEU A 335 -6.16 12.46 13.18
CA LEU A 335 -6.53 12.41 11.77
C LEU A 335 -7.57 11.31 11.51
N ALA A 336 -7.34 10.11 12.05
CA ALA A 336 -8.20 8.96 11.83
C ALA A 336 -9.64 9.18 12.28
N GLU A 337 -9.88 10.03 13.30
CA GLU A 337 -11.21 10.40 13.78
C GLU A 337 -11.92 11.41 12.89
N THR A 338 -11.20 12.19 12.11
CA THR A 338 -11.77 13.18 11.17
C THR A 338 -12.15 12.60 9.83
N LEU A 339 -11.64 11.39 9.51
CA LEU A 339 -11.87 10.76 8.21
C LEU A 339 -13.10 9.87 8.22
N ASP A 340 -13.96 10.07 7.24
CA ASP A 340 -15.15 9.28 6.93
C ASP A 340 -14.96 8.43 5.65
N TYR A 341 -15.97 7.66 5.29
CA TYR A 341 -15.96 6.89 4.05
C TYR A 341 -15.83 7.79 2.82
N GLU A 342 -16.50 8.94 2.85
CA GLU A 342 -16.54 9.93 1.76
C GLU A 342 -15.17 10.56 1.50
N SER A 343 -14.32 10.67 2.51
CA SER A 343 -12.95 11.18 2.35
C SER A 343 -12.07 10.26 1.48
N LYS A 344 -12.48 9.00 1.25
CA LYS A 344 -11.82 8.09 0.29
C LYS A 344 -12.02 8.50 -1.17
N ILE A 345 -13.05 9.29 -1.45
CA ILE A 345 -13.34 9.80 -2.80
C ILE A 345 -13.08 11.30 -2.93
N ASP A 346 -12.78 11.98 -1.84
CA ASP A 346 -12.49 13.41 -1.85
C ASP A 346 -11.11 13.68 -2.49
N ARG A 347 -11.12 14.44 -3.58
CA ARG A 347 -9.93 14.87 -4.32
C ARG A 347 -9.64 16.36 -4.15
N SER A 348 -10.22 17.01 -3.15
CA SER A 348 -9.88 18.42 -2.87
C SER A 348 -8.39 18.57 -2.56
N ALA A 349 -7.79 19.63 -3.08
CA ALA A 349 -6.35 19.86 -2.94
C ALA A 349 -5.94 19.98 -1.45
N GLU A 350 -6.79 20.61 -0.64
CA GLU A 350 -6.56 20.76 0.80
C GLU A 350 -6.54 19.40 1.52
N HIS A 351 -7.49 18.53 1.20
CA HIS A 351 -7.56 17.18 1.78
C HIS A 351 -6.32 16.34 1.42
N ILE A 352 -5.95 16.33 0.14
CA ILE A 352 -4.79 15.60 -0.35
C ILE A 352 -3.49 16.12 0.29
N GLU A 353 -3.31 17.45 0.34
CA GLU A 353 -2.12 18.06 0.94
C GLU A 353 -2.02 17.75 2.44
N HIS A 354 -3.12 17.84 3.18
CA HIS A 354 -3.18 17.51 4.60
C HIS A 354 -2.76 16.04 4.84
N LEU A 355 -3.27 15.09 4.05
CA LEU A 355 -2.91 13.68 4.15
C LEU A 355 -1.42 13.44 3.83
N ILE A 356 -0.86 14.12 2.83
CA ILE A 356 0.56 14.01 2.49
C ILE A 356 1.43 14.50 3.67
N ILE A 357 1.12 15.67 4.23
CA ILE A 357 1.86 16.23 5.36
C ILE A 357 1.84 15.28 6.57
N GLU A 358 0.66 14.75 6.89
CA GLU A 358 0.50 13.79 7.99
C GLU A 358 1.30 12.50 7.75
N GLY A 359 1.26 11.99 6.52
CA GLY A 359 2.04 10.81 6.13
C GLY A 359 3.55 11.02 6.30
N GLU A 360 4.05 12.20 5.93
CA GLU A 360 5.46 12.56 6.16
C GLU A 360 5.81 12.56 7.65
N GLN A 361 4.96 13.17 8.48
CA GLN A 361 5.18 13.26 9.92
C GLN A 361 5.20 11.88 10.59
N CYS A 362 4.21 11.03 10.26
CA CYS A 362 4.11 9.67 10.79
C CYS A 362 5.27 8.78 10.36
N ALA A 363 5.72 8.88 9.10
CA ALA A 363 6.88 8.13 8.64
C ALA A 363 8.18 8.56 9.34
N ARG A 364 8.37 9.87 9.57
CA ARG A 364 9.52 10.37 10.34
C ARG A 364 9.46 9.91 11.81
N ALA A 365 8.27 9.85 12.41
CA ALA A 365 8.07 9.31 13.76
C ALA A 365 8.39 7.80 13.80
N PHE A 366 7.90 7.04 12.83
CA PHE A 366 8.20 5.61 12.66
C PHE A 366 9.71 5.34 12.63
N LEU A 367 10.47 6.08 11.83
CA LEU A 367 11.92 5.90 11.73
C LEU A 367 12.62 6.11 13.09
N ARG A 368 12.21 7.14 13.84
CA ARG A 368 12.75 7.40 15.19
C ARG A 368 12.41 6.28 16.18
N GLU A 369 11.15 5.86 16.21
CA GLU A 369 10.67 4.81 17.12
C GLU A 369 11.32 3.46 16.80
N ARG A 370 11.44 3.12 15.50
CA ARG A 370 12.11 1.90 15.05
C ARG A 370 13.56 1.87 15.53
N ALA A 371 14.30 2.94 15.39
CA ALA A 371 15.69 3.02 15.82
C ALA A 371 15.81 2.76 17.34
N LEU A 372 14.90 3.32 18.15
CA LEU A 372 14.86 3.09 19.60
C LEU A 372 14.50 1.63 19.95
N THR A 373 13.55 1.03 19.24
CA THR A 373 13.12 -0.36 19.46
C THR A 373 14.27 -1.33 19.20
N VAL A 374 14.98 -1.16 18.08
CA VAL A 374 16.11 -2.03 17.74
C VAL A 374 17.29 -1.85 18.71
N ALA A 375 17.54 -0.63 19.17
CA ALA A 375 18.59 -0.37 20.17
C ALA A 375 18.30 -0.98 21.56
N ALA A 376 17.02 -1.17 21.89
CA ALA A 376 16.59 -1.76 23.17
C ALA A 376 16.55 -3.30 23.15
N GLU A 377 16.62 -3.94 21.98
CA GLU A 377 16.68 -5.40 21.89
C GLU A 377 18.04 -5.89 22.42
N PRO A 378 18.08 -6.79 23.44
CA PRO A 378 19.32 -7.41 23.82
C PRO A 378 19.85 -8.19 22.61
N LEU A 379 21.11 -7.98 22.25
CA LEU A 379 21.82 -8.82 21.29
C LEU A 379 21.61 -10.28 21.73
N VAL A 380 20.74 -11.01 21.03
CA VAL A 380 20.62 -12.45 21.20
C VAL A 380 21.97 -12.99 20.75
N ALA A 381 22.83 -13.25 21.75
CA ALA A 381 24.12 -13.85 21.51
C ALA A 381 23.86 -15.14 20.72
N THR A 382 24.31 -15.19 19.50
CA THR A 382 24.46 -16.43 18.75
C THR A 382 25.42 -17.31 19.55
N SER A 383 24.85 -18.13 20.45
CA SER A 383 25.60 -19.22 21.05
C SER A 383 25.87 -20.23 19.96
N SER A 384 27.12 -20.26 19.55
CA SER A 384 27.77 -21.23 18.70
C SER A 384 27.52 -22.69 19.12
#